data_d907350cf496258b6a3d0d2125aa6ac2
#
_entry.id   d907350cf496258b6a3d0d2125aa6ac2
#
_cell.length_a   1.000
_cell.length_b   1.000
_cell.length_c   1.000
_cell.angle_alpha   90.00
_cell.angle_beta   90.00
_cell.angle_gamma   90.00
#
_symmetry.space_group_name_H-M   'P 1'
#
loop_
_entity.id
_entity.type
_entity.pdbx_description
1 polymer ?
#
loop_
_entity_poly.entity_id
_entity_poly.type
_entity_poly.pdbx_seq_one_letter_code
_entity_poly.pdbx_strand_id
1 'polypeptide(L)'
;AKAKNKTVQEIKDIITSLHEFNPMMGHRGLRLAVTYPEIAVMQTKAVIRAAINVQKKHPDWKLEPEIMIPLTSEVKEFNVVKKVVVETADEEIKKAGVKLAYQVGTMIEIPRACLTADEIAKNADFFCFGTNDLTQMTFGFSRDDAGKFLNSYYDNKIFESDPFAKLDQVGVGKLMKMAIDLGRPVNPHLHVGICGEHGGDPSSVEFCHNIGLDYVSCSPFRVPVARLAAAQAEIKNPRK
;
A
#
# COMPACT_ATOMS: atom_id res chain seq x y z
N ALA A 1 4.75 33.78 -3.65
CA ALA A 1 3.80 34.80 -4.07
C ALA A 1 4.14 35.36 -5.47
N LYS A 2 5.29 35.98 -5.70
CA LYS A 2 5.66 36.59 -7.01
C LYS A 2 5.57 35.59 -8.18
N ALA A 3 6.14 34.37 -8.04
CA ALA A 3 6.16 33.34 -9.08
C ALA A 3 4.75 32.84 -9.48
N LYS A 4 3.73 33.05 -8.64
CA LYS A 4 2.33 32.63 -8.87
C LYS A 4 1.40 33.82 -9.09
N ASN A 5 1.95 35.03 -9.21
CA ASN A 5 1.21 36.28 -9.36
C ASN A 5 0.09 36.47 -8.30
N LYS A 6 0.43 36.15 -7.03
CA LYS A 6 -0.46 36.21 -5.87
C LYS A 6 0.18 37.02 -4.77
N THR A 7 -0.66 37.61 -3.91
CA THR A 7 -0.20 38.27 -2.68
C THR A 7 0.28 37.23 -1.65
N VAL A 8 1.04 37.69 -0.67
CA VAL A 8 1.46 36.85 0.46
C VAL A 8 0.25 36.35 1.25
N GLN A 9 -0.78 37.19 1.41
CA GLN A 9 -2.00 36.83 2.15
C GLN A 9 -2.76 35.73 1.40
N GLU A 10 -2.98 35.84 0.10
CA GLU A 10 -3.63 34.81 -0.70
C GLU A 10 -2.91 33.46 -0.63
N ILE A 11 -1.57 33.46 -0.59
CA ILE A 11 -0.81 32.21 -0.40
C ILE A 11 -1.02 31.64 1.01
N LYS A 12 -1.03 32.48 2.05
CA LYS A 12 -1.32 32.04 3.43
C LYS A 12 -2.72 31.46 3.55
N ASP A 13 -3.71 32.09 2.93
CA ASP A 13 -5.11 31.63 2.95
C ASP A 13 -5.24 30.27 2.25
N ILE A 14 -4.56 30.06 1.12
CA ILE A 14 -4.48 28.75 0.44
C ILE A 14 -3.82 27.71 1.36
N ILE A 15 -2.69 28.02 1.99
CA ILE A 15 -2.03 27.11 2.92
C ILE A 15 -2.98 26.72 4.06
N THR A 16 -3.67 27.70 4.64
CA THR A 16 -4.63 27.47 5.72
C THR A 16 -5.80 26.60 5.27
N SER A 17 -6.31 26.81 4.05
CA SER A 17 -7.41 26.02 3.51
C SER A 17 -7.04 24.55 3.21
N LEU A 18 -5.74 24.27 3.04
CA LEU A 18 -5.22 22.93 2.81
C LEU A 18 -4.86 22.20 4.11
N HIS A 19 -5.02 22.84 5.27
CA HIS A 19 -4.77 22.21 6.56
C HIS A 19 -5.79 21.11 6.84
N GLU A 20 -5.29 19.89 7.06
CA GLU A 20 -6.11 18.74 7.45
C GLU A 20 -6.39 18.75 8.95
N PHE A 21 -7.65 18.54 9.36
CA PHE A 21 -8.03 18.35 10.75
C PHE A 21 -7.55 17.00 11.27
N ASN A 22 -7.59 15.97 10.41
CA ASN A 22 -7.05 14.66 10.66
C ASN A 22 -6.29 14.19 9.40
N PRO A 23 -4.95 14.33 9.37
CA PRO A 23 -4.16 14.00 8.18
C PRO A 23 -4.30 12.55 7.72
N MET A 24 -4.48 11.60 8.65
CA MET A 24 -4.63 10.18 8.32
C MET A 24 -5.94 9.91 7.57
N MET A 25 -7.02 10.60 7.92
CA MET A 25 -8.35 10.48 7.29
C MET A 25 -8.59 11.51 6.20
N GLY A 26 -7.58 12.31 5.87
CA GLY A 26 -7.69 13.48 5.02
C GLY A 26 -7.55 13.23 3.52
N HIS A 27 -7.23 14.31 2.82
CA HIS A 27 -7.13 14.39 1.36
C HIS A 27 -5.75 13.93 0.87
N ARG A 28 -5.51 12.64 0.80
CA ARG A 28 -4.23 12.02 0.41
C ARG A 28 -4.43 10.76 -0.46
N GLY A 29 -3.36 10.23 -1.01
CA GLY A 29 -3.36 9.00 -1.79
C GLY A 29 -4.34 9.05 -2.96
N LEU A 30 -5.15 8.03 -3.11
CA LEU A 30 -6.16 7.92 -4.17
C LEU A 30 -7.13 9.10 -4.18
N ARG A 31 -7.57 9.58 -3.01
CA ARG A 31 -8.49 10.74 -2.91
C ARG A 31 -7.90 11.99 -3.55
N LEU A 32 -6.60 12.21 -3.33
CA LEU A 32 -5.85 13.30 -3.94
C LEU A 32 -5.72 13.11 -5.46
N ALA A 33 -5.47 11.88 -5.90
CA ALA A 33 -5.36 11.56 -7.33
C ALA A 33 -6.69 11.68 -8.09
N VAL A 34 -7.82 11.45 -7.43
CA VAL A 34 -9.15 11.72 -8.02
C VAL A 34 -9.38 13.22 -8.20
N THR A 35 -8.99 14.04 -7.22
CA THR A 35 -9.18 15.50 -7.27
C THR A 35 -8.17 16.19 -8.18
N TYR A 36 -6.92 15.72 -8.18
CA TYR A 36 -5.79 16.25 -8.94
C TYR A 36 -5.09 15.13 -9.74
N PRO A 37 -5.71 14.66 -10.83
CA PRO A 37 -5.19 13.52 -11.61
C PRO A 37 -3.79 13.76 -12.19
N GLU A 38 -3.39 15.02 -12.37
CA GLU A 38 -2.05 15.38 -12.82
C GLU A 38 -0.94 14.89 -11.88
N ILE A 39 -1.24 14.66 -10.59
CA ILE A 39 -0.31 14.06 -9.64
C ILE A 39 -0.06 12.59 -10.00
N ALA A 40 -1.11 11.83 -10.28
CA ALA A 40 -0.99 10.45 -10.76
C ALA A 40 -0.24 10.38 -12.09
N VAL A 41 -0.53 11.29 -13.02
CA VAL A 41 0.20 11.41 -14.31
C VAL A 41 1.68 11.64 -14.07
N MET A 42 2.04 12.60 -13.22
CA MET A 42 3.44 12.93 -12.92
C MET A 42 4.19 11.74 -12.31
N GLN A 43 3.60 11.09 -11.31
CA GLN A 43 4.21 9.94 -10.62
C GLN A 43 4.35 8.74 -11.55
N THR A 44 3.33 8.43 -12.34
CA THR A 44 3.38 7.34 -13.34
C THR A 44 4.47 7.60 -14.38
N LYS A 45 4.57 8.82 -14.90
CA LYS A 45 5.66 9.20 -15.82
C LYS A 45 7.03 8.97 -15.18
N ALA A 46 7.22 9.34 -13.92
CA ALA A 46 8.48 9.14 -13.23
C ALA A 46 8.87 7.67 -13.13
N VAL A 47 7.93 6.81 -12.72
CA VAL A 47 8.16 5.35 -12.60
C VAL A 47 8.46 4.72 -13.96
N ILE A 48 7.61 4.93 -14.94
CA ILE A 48 7.74 4.31 -16.27
C ILE A 48 9.01 4.79 -16.98
N ARG A 49 9.32 6.09 -16.95
CA ARG A 49 10.54 6.62 -17.53
C ARG A 49 11.80 6.07 -16.86
N ALA A 50 11.78 5.92 -15.53
CA ALA A 50 12.88 5.29 -14.81
C ALA A 50 13.07 3.84 -15.24
N ALA A 51 11.99 3.06 -15.33
CA ALA A 51 12.03 1.67 -15.80
C ALA A 51 12.55 1.56 -17.23
N ILE A 52 12.08 2.40 -18.16
CA ILE A 52 12.57 2.48 -19.54
C ILE A 52 14.06 2.79 -19.59
N ASN A 53 14.53 3.74 -18.77
CA ASN A 53 15.95 4.10 -18.72
C ASN A 53 16.83 2.97 -18.19
N VAL A 54 16.35 2.22 -17.19
CA VAL A 54 17.06 1.05 -16.66
C VAL A 54 17.06 -0.09 -17.68
N GLN A 55 15.90 -0.38 -18.31
CA GLN A 55 15.78 -1.42 -19.33
C GLN A 55 16.72 -1.16 -20.52
N LYS A 56 16.90 0.09 -20.94
CA LYS A 56 17.84 0.46 -22.02
C LYS A 56 19.31 0.21 -21.63
N LYS A 57 19.65 0.38 -20.35
CA LYS A 57 21.00 0.12 -19.83
C LYS A 57 21.26 -1.37 -19.57
N HIS A 58 20.22 -2.12 -19.26
CA HIS A 58 20.25 -3.53 -18.91
C HIS A 58 19.19 -4.29 -19.71
N PRO A 59 19.41 -4.50 -21.03
CA PRO A 59 18.43 -5.12 -21.91
C PRO A 59 18.13 -6.59 -21.57
N ASP A 60 19.02 -7.24 -20.83
CA ASP A 60 18.90 -8.61 -20.33
C ASP A 60 18.04 -8.73 -19.07
N TRP A 61 17.72 -7.62 -18.42
CA TRP A 61 16.88 -7.61 -17.22
C TRP A 61 15.40 -7.69 -17.62
N LYS A 62 14.66 -8.52 -16.89
CA LYS A 62 13.20 -8.55 -16.98
C LYS A 62 12.63 -7.58 -15.96
N LEU A 63 12.36 -6.35 -16.40
CA LEU A 63 11.76 -5.33 -15.55
C LEU A 63 10.25 -5.34 -15.74
N GLU A 64 9.52 -5.35 -14.63
CA GLU A 64 8.08 -5.23 -14.57
C GLU A 64 7.72 -4.36 -13.37
N PRO A 65 7.66 -3.03 -13.53
CA PRO A 65 7.32 -2.15 -12.43
C PRO A 65 5.88 -2.33 -11.99
N GLU A 66 5.67 -2.35 -10.68
CA GLU A 66 4.37 -2.40 -10.03
C GLU A 66 3.98 -1.01 -9.54
N ILE A 67 2.87 -0.48 -10.05
CA ILE A 67 2.31 0.81 -9.63
C ILE A 67 1.17 0.54 -8.67
N MET A 68 1.34 0.97 -7.41
CA MET A 68 0.40 0.74 -6.33
C MET A 68 -0.41 2.00 -6.03
N ILE A 69 -1.73 1.89 -6.12
CA ILE A 69 -2.65 2.98 -5.77
C ILE A 69 -3.05 2.81 -4.29
N PRO A 70 -2.69 3.77 -3.40
CA PRO A 70 -2.98 3.65 -1.97
C PRO A 70 -4.36 4.17 -1.60
N LEU A 71 -4.86 3.80 -0.42
CA LEU A 71 -6.11 4.28 0.19
C LEU A 71 -7.38 3.97 -0.61
N THR A 72 -7.40 2.89 -1.34
CA THR A 72 -8.61 2.43 -2.04
C THR A 72 -9.66 1.96 -1.03
N SER A 73 -10.86 2.51 -1.12
CA SER A 73 -12.02 2.09 -0.34
C SER A 73 -13.18 1.59 -1.21
N GLU A 74 -13.22 2.03 -2.47
CA GLU A 74 -14.29 1.73 -3.43
C GLU A 74 -13.69 1.38 -4.80
N VAL A 75 -14.22 0.34 -5.45
CA VAL A 75 -13.71 -0.10 -6.76
C VAL A 75 -13.83 0.96 -7.84
N LYS A 76 -14.86 1.80 -7.78
CA LYS A 76 -15.08 2.87 -8.78
C LYS A 76 -14.00 3.94 -8.71
N GLU A 77 -13.59 4.34 -7.50
CA GLU A 77 -12.49 5.32 -7.36
C GLU A 77 -11.14 4.74 -7.80
N PHE A 78 -10.90 3.45 -7.50
CA PHE A 78 -9.72 2.74 -8.00
C PHE A 78 -9.68 2.75 -9.53
N ASN A 79 -10.80 2.41 -10.17
CA ASN A 79 -10.89 2.36 -11.63
C ASN A 79 -10.65 3.73 -12.29
N VAL A 80 -11.12 4.82 -11.68
CA VAL A 80 -10.87 6.19 -12.16
C VAL A 80 -9.38 6.50 -12.18
N VAL A 81 -8.67 6.22 -11.09
CA VAL A 81 -7.23 6.49 -10.98
C VAL A 81 -6.43 5.49 -11.82
N LYS A 82 -6.78 4.19 -11.81
CA LYS A 82 -6.14 3.17 -12.65
C LYS A 82 -6.17 3.56 -14.12
N LYS A 83 -7.30 4.08 -14.61
CA LYS A 83 -7.41 4.55 -16.00
C LYS A 83 -6.34 5.62 -16.32
N VAL A 84 -6.19 6.62 -15.47
CA VAL A 84 -5.19 7.69 -15.64
C VAL A 84 -3.78 7.12 -15.65
N VAL A 85 -3.49 6.17 -14.75
CA VAL A 85 -2.18 5.49 -14.64
C VAL A 85 -1.88 4.71 -15.92
N VAL A 86 -2.82 3.87 -16.37
CA VAL A 86 -2.65 3.01 -17.58
C VAL A 86 -2.47 3.87 -18.82
N GLU A 87 -3.36 4.84 -19.07
CA GLU A 87 -3.24 5.74 -20.22
C GLU A 87 -1.89 6.47 -20.26
N THR A 88 -1.42 6.91 -19.09
CA THR A 88 -0.13 7.60 -18.97
C THR A 88 1.05 6.65 -19.21
N ALA A 89 1.01 5.44 -18.64
CA ALA A 89 2.06 4.44 -18.79
C ALA A 89 2.19 4.00 -20.27
N ASP A 90 1.07 3.67 -20.89
CA ASP A 90 1.02 3.24 -22.30
C ASP A 90 1.52 4.33 -23.25
N GLU A 91 1.16 5.59 -22.99
CA GLU A 91 1.66 6.72 -23.77
C GLU A 91 3.18 6.88 -23.68
N GLU A 92 3.75 6.78 -22.48
CA GLU A 92 5.20 6.91 -22.27
C GLU A 92 5.98 5.73 -22.88
N ILE A 93 5.47 4.50 -22.76
CA ILE A 93 6.06 3.29 -23.37
C ILE A 93 6.02 3.41 -24.89
N LYS A 94 4.89 3.82 -25.46
CA LYS A 94 4.73 4.05 -26.89
C LYS A 94 5.68 5.13 -27.42
N LYS A 95 5.79 6.27 -26.72
CA LYS A 95 6.72 7.36 -27.07
C LYS A 95 8.18 6.91 -27.08
N ALA A 96 8.54 6.01 -26.16
CA ALA A 96 9.91 5.49 -26.05
C ALA A 96 10.23 4.41 -27.09
N GLY A 97 9.23 3.85 -27.78
CA GLY A 97 9.38 2.80 -28.79
C GLY A 97 9.90 1.46 -28.21
N VAL A 98 9.60 1.17 -26.93
CA VAL A 98 10.06 -0.03 -26.23
C VAL A 98 8.89 -0.93 -25.87
N LYS A 99 9.20 -2.18 -25.49
CA LYS A 99 8.26 -3.09 -24.84
C LYS A 99 8.60 -3.14 -23.36
N LEU A 100 7.68 -2.75 -22.49
CA LEU A 100 7.81 -2.82 -21.05
C LEU A 100 6.48 -3.32 -20.48
N ALA A 101 6.52 -4.43 -19.77
CA ALA A 101 5.38 -4.89 -18.96
C ALA A 101 5.33 -4.09 -17.66
N TYR A 102 4.14 -3.87 -17.13
CA TYR A 102 3.92 -3.25 -15.82
C TYR A 102 2.61 -3.75 -15.23
N GLN A 103 2.46 -3.61 -13.92
CA GLN A 103 1.23 -3.97 -13.22
C GLN A 103 0.67 -2.76 -12.47
N VAL A 104 -0.66 -2.72 -12.30
CA VAL A 104 -1.34 -1.69 -11.51
C VAL A 104 -2.23 -2.37 -10.47
N GLY A 105 -1.78 -2.30 -9.24
CA GLY A 105 -2.49 -2.87 -8.10
C GLY A 105 -2.88 -1.82 -7.08
N THR A 106 -3.33 -2.30 -5.93
CA THR A 106 -3.76 -1.41 -4.86
C THR A 106 -3.26 -1.83 -3.49
N MET A 107 -3.15 -0.84 -2.62
CA MET A 107 -2.96 -1.08 -1.19
C MET A 107 -4.31 -1.38 -0.54
N ILE A 108 -4.39 -2.50 0.16
CA ILE A 108 -5.53 -2.87 1.00
C ILE A 108 -5.18 -2.44 2.42
N GLU A 109 -5.69 -1.29 2.81
CA GLU A 109 -5.36 -0.65 4.09
C GLU A 109 -6.56 0.02 4.76
N ILE A 110 -7.71 -0.02 4.10
CA ILE A 110 -8.99 0.45 4.64
C ILE A 110 -9.86 -0.78 4.93
N PRO A 111 -10.45 -0.92 6.12
CA PRO A 111 -11.29 -2.08 6.46
C PRO A 111 -12.37 -2.38 5.44
N ARG A 112 -13.01 -1.34 4.86
CA ARG A 112 -14.00 -1.52 3.79
C ARG A 112 -13.41 -2.23 2.57
N ALA A 113 -12.18 -1.94 2.19
CA ALA A 113 -11.53 -2.63 1.06
C ALA A 113 -11.30 -4.12 1.32
N CYS A 114 -11.05 -4.52 2.57
CA CYS A 114 -10.99 -5.94 2.94
C CYS A 114 -12.34 -6.64 2.75
N LEU A 115 -13.44 -5.94 3.06
CA LEU A 115 -14.80 -6.48 2.97
C LEU A 115 -15.34 -6.56 1.52
N THR A 116 -14.76 -5.80 0.60
CA THR A 116 -15.16 -5.74 -0.82
C THR A 116 -13.99 -6.10 -1.76
N ALA A 117 -13.08 -6.93 -1.26
CA ALA A 117 -11.86 -7.28 -1.98
C ALA A 117 -12.12 -8.07 -3.27
N ASP A 118 -13.21 -8.81 -3.36
CA ASP A 118 -13.67 -9.49 -4.57
C ASP A 118 -13.99 -8.51 -5.70
N GLU A 119 -14.61 -7.37 -5.39
CA GLU A 119 -14.91 -6.34 -6.40
C GLU A 119 -13.62 -5.66 -6.89
N ILE A 120 -12.71 -5.35 -5.97
CA ILE A 120 -11.44 -4.68 -6.28
C ILE A 120 -10.51 -5.62 -7.06
N ALA A 121 -10.44 -6.90 -6.68
CA ALA A 121 -9.56 -7.91 -7.30
C ALA A 121 -9.86 -8.17 -8.78
N LYS A 122 -11.10 -7.92 -9.24
CA LYS A 122 -11.46 -8.00 -10.66
C LYS A 122 -10.69 -7.00 -11.53
N ASN A 123 -10.21 -5.93 -10.92
CA ASN A 123 -9.58 -4.82 -11.63
C ASN A 123 -8.14 -4.56 -11.19
N ALA A 124 -7.67 -5.14 -10.10
CA ALA A 124 -6.31 -4.98 -9.59
C ALA A 124 -5.44 -6.16 -9.99
N ASP A 125 -4.21 -5.88 -10.42
CA ASP A 125 -3.26 -6.91 -10.81
C ASP A 125 -2.60 -7.54 -9.56
N PHE A 126 -2.47 -6.78 -8.47
CA PHE A 126 -1.95 -7.25 -7.18
C PHE A 126 -2.55 -6.48 -6.01
N PHE A 127 -2.43 -7.06 -4.82
CA PHE A 127 -2.74 -6.43 -3.53
C PHE A 127 -1.49 -6.32 -2.66
N CYS A 128 -1.41 -5.22 -1.90
CA CYS A 128 -0.45 -5.08 -0.82
C CYS A 128 -1.16 -4.58 0.44
N PHE A 129 -1.04 -5.29 1.55
CA PHE A 129 -1.62 -4.83 2.80
C PHE A 129 -0.78 -3.69 3.40
N GLY A 130 -1.38 -2.50 3.53
CA GLY A 130 -0.83 -1.35 4.24
C GLY A 130 -1.21 -1.43 5.72
N THR A 131 -0.48 -2.24 6.48
CA THR A 131 -0.90 -2.63 7.83
C THR A 131 -0.79 -1.51 8.86
N ASN A 132 -0.06 -0.43 8.59
CA ASN A 132 -0.08 0.74 9.47
C ASN A 132 -1.47 1.40 9.47
N ASP A 133 -1.99 1.75 8.30
CA ASP A 133 -3.32 2.35 8.17
C ASP A 133 -4.43 1.36 8.51
N LEU A 134 -4.29 0.09 8.10
CA LEU A 134 -5.28 -0.93 8.43
C LEU A 134 -5.40 -1.14 9.95
N THR A 135 -4.28 -1.13 10.68
CA THR A 135 -4.26 -1.19 12.15
C THR A 135 -4.93 0.03 12.76
N GLN A 136 -4.55 1.24 12.34
CA GLN A 136 -5.14 2.48 12.84
C GLN A 136 -6.66 2.51 12.67
N MET A 137 -7.15 2.14 11.49
CA MET A 137 -8.59 2.17 11.20
C MET A 137 -9.35 1.03 11.86
N THR A 138 -8.72 -0.11 12.09
CA THR A 138 -9.33 -1.25 12.77
C THR A 138 -9.47 -0.99 14.27
N PHE A 139 -8.44 -0.43 14.91
CA PHE A 139 -8.47 -0.06 16.32
C PHE A 139 -9.16 1.28 16.58
N GLY A 140 -9.31 2.14 15.57
CA GLY A 140 -9.94 3.44 15.71
C GLY A 140 -9.10 4.49 16.43
N PHE A 141 -7.76 4.38 16.39
CA PHE A 141 -6.85 5.39 16.93
C PHE A 141 -5.63 5.63 16.02
N SER A 142 -5.09 6.84 16.08
CA SER A 142 -3.91 7.23 15.32
C SER A 142 -2.62 6.71 16.00
N ARG A 143 -1.68 6.22 15.20
CA ARG A 143 -0.33 5.88 15.67
C ARG A 143 0.36 7.06 16.33
N ASP A 144 0.17 8.27 15.80
CA ASP A 144 0.80 9.48 16.32
C ASP A 144 0.24 9.91 17.68
N ASP A 145 -1.02 9.57 17.98
CA ASP A 145 -1.68 9.88 19.24
C ASP A 145 -1.61 8.74 20.28
N ALA A 146 -1.37 7.51 19.82
CA ALA A 146 -1.44 6.30 20.65
C ALA A 146 -0.45 6.32 21.84
N GLY A 147 0.69 6.98 21.69
CA GLY A 147 1.68 7.13 22.76
C GLY A 147 1.14 7.78 24.04
N LYS A 148 0.00 8.50 23.97
CA LYS A 148 -0.64 9.15 25.12
C LYS A 148 -1.30 8.15 26.07
N PHE A 149 -1.67 6.95 25.61
CA PHE A 149 -2.44 5.97 26.40
C PHE A 149 -1.87 4.54 26.35
N LEU A 150 -1.06 4.18 25.37
CA LEU A 150 -0.57 2.80 25.19
C LEU A 150 0.21 2.29 26.40
N ASN A 151 0.97 3.15 27.10
CA ASN A 151 1.68 2.74 28.31
C ASN A 151 0.71 2.21 29.39
N SER A 152 -0.42 2.89 29.59
CA SER A 152 -1.46 2.42 30.51
C SER A 152 -2.10 1.10 30.06
N TYR A 153 -2.17 0.86 28.75
CA TYR A 153 -2.67 -0.41 28.21
C TYR A 153 -1.70 -1.57 28.48
N TYR A 154 -0.38 -1.32 28.42
CA TYR A 154 0.62 -2.32 28.78
C TYR A 154 0.62 -2.60 30.30
N ASP A 155 0.57 -1.56 31.12
CA ASP A 155 0.53 -1.68 32.58
C ASP A 155 -0.69 -2.48 33.05
N ASN A 156 -1.83 -2.29 32.40
CA ASN A 156 -3.08 -3.03 32.69
C ASN A 156 -3.18 -4.35 31.93
N LYS A 157 -2.15 -4.76 31.18
CA LYS A 157 -2.11 -6.01 30.39
C LYS A 157 -3.26 -6.13 29.39
N ILE A 158 -3.74 -5.00 28.85
CA ILE A 158 -4.74 -4.94 27.78
C ILE A 158 -4.08 -5.33 26.45
N PHE A 159 -2.89 -4.79 26.18
CA PHE A 159 -2.05 -5.21 25.07
C PHE A 159 -0.75 -5.82 25.59
N GLU A 160 -0.32 -6.91 24.96
CA GLU A 160 0.98 -7.55 25.23
C GLU A 160 2.13 -6.85 24.50
N SER A 161 1.84 -6.19 23.39
CA SER A 161 2.81 -5.51 22.53
C SER A 161 2.17 -4.36 21.77
N ASP A 162 3.00 -3.47 21.25
CA ASP A 162 2.56 -2.39 20.38
C ASP A 162 1.96 -2.96 19.08
N PRO A 163 0.67 -2.67 18.77
CA PRO A 163 0.00 -3.16 17.58
C PRO A 163 0.58 -2.58 16.28
N PHE A 164 1.43 -1.55 16.35
CA PHE A 164 2.16 -1.02 15.20
C PHE A 164 3.52 -1.69 14.99
N ALA A 165 4.08 -2.31 16.00
CA ALA A 165 5.33 -3.06 15.90
C ALA A 165 5.11 -4.54 15.57
N LYS A 166 4.04 -5.13 16.12
CA LYS A 166 3.65 -6.53 15.94
C LYS A 166 2.20 -6.59 15.47
N LEU A 167 1.96 -7.31 14.38
CA LEU A 167 0.65 -7.42 13.75
C LEU A 167 -0.39 -8.00 14.72
N ASP A 168 -1.52 -7.31 14.87
CA ASP A 168 -2.72 -7.89 15.46
C ASP A 168 -3.28 -8.97 14.54
N GLN A 169 -2.99 -10.23 14.88
CA GLN A 169 -3.44 -11.37 14.09
C GLN A 169 -4.93 -11.69 14.30
N VAL A 170 -5.57 -11.13 15.36
CA VAL A 170 -6.96 -11.39 15.69
C VAL A 170 -7.91 -10.49 14.91
N GLY A 171 -7.77 -9.18 15.01
CA GLY A 171 -8.63 -8.20 14.31
C GLY A 171 -8.13 -7.92 12.90
N VAL A 172 -6.95 -7.30 12.81
CA VAL A 172 -6.33 -6.94 11.52
C VAL A 172 -6.07 -8.19 10.67
N GLY A 173 -5.55 -9.25 11.27
CA GLY A 173 -5.29 -10.51 10.59
C GLY A 173 -6.55 -11.17 10.01
N LYS A 174 -7.71 -11.06 10.69
CA LYS A 174 -8.99 -11.52 10.12
C LYS A 174 -9.38 -10.73 8.87
N LEU A 175 -9.20 -9.40 8.90
CA LEU A 175 -9.48 -8.57 7.73
C LEU A 175 -8.56 -8.93 6.55
N MET A 176 -7.28 -9.14 6.82
CA MET A 176 -6.32 -9.61 5.79
C MET A 176 -6.75 -10.94 5.18
N LYS A 177 -7.07 -11.92 6.03
CA LYS A 177 -7.54 -13.23 5.56
C LYS A 177 -8.82 -13.11 4.75
N MET A 178 -9.78 -12.32 5.20
CA MET A 178 -11.03 -12.08 4.47
C MET A 178 -10.77 -11.50 3.08
N ALA A 179 -9.86 -10.53 2.95
CA ALA A 179 -9.51 -9.95 1.66
C ALA A 179 -8.89 -10.98 0.71
N ILE A 180 -8.07 -11.90 1.21
CA ILE A 180 -7.49 -12.99 0.42
C ILE A 180 -8.56 -13.99 -0.02
N ASP A 181 -9.40 -14.42 0.93
CA ASP A 181 -10.47 -15.40 0.68
C ASP A 181 -11.53 -14.88 -0.31
N LEU A 182 -11.74 -13.56 -0.37
CA LEU A 182 -12.62 -12.90 -1.33
C LEU A 182 -11.93 -12.62 -2.67
N GLY A 183 -10.68 -12.19 -2.65
CA GLY A 183 -9.98 -11.74 -3.86
C GLY A 183 -9.50 -12.87 -4.76
N ARG A 184 -8.85 -13.90 -4.21
CA ARG A 184 -8.27 -15.00 -5.00
C ARG A 184 -9.27 -15.84 -5.79
N PRO A 185 -10.50 -16.13 -5.31
CA PRO A 185 -11.48 -16.83 -6.13
C PRO A 185 -11.88 -16.09 -7.41
N VAL A 186 -11.84 -14.77 -7.41
CA VAL A 186 -12.19 -13.96 -8.60
C VAL A 186 -10.97 -13.57 -9.44
N ASN A 187 -9.78 -13.55 -8.83
CA ASN A 187 -8.50 -13.38 -9.52
C ASN A 187 -7.48 -14.42 -9.01
N PRO A 188 -7.43 -15.63 -9.60
CA PRO A 188 -6.53 -16.71 -9.18
C PRO A 188 -5.02 -16.35 -9.26
N HIS A 189 -4.67 -15.34 -10.05
CA HIS A 189 -3.30 -14.86 -10.22
C HIS A 189 -2.98 -13.65 -9.34
N LEU A 190 -3.89 -13.30 -8.43
CA LEU A 190 -3.72 -12.16 -7.52
C LEU A 190 -2.48 -12.33 -6.65
N HIS A 191 -1.45 -11.56 -6.94
CA HIS A 191 -0.23 -11.47 -6.13
C HIS A 191 -0.50 -10.62 -4.90
N VAL A 192 -0.20 -11.13 -3.71
CA VAL A 192 -0.58 -10.49 -2.45
C VAL A 192 0.62 -10.35 -1.53
N GLY A 193 0.88 -9.15 -1.09
CA GLY A 193 1.97 -8.87 -0.16
C GLY A 193 1.57 -8.00 1.03
N ILE A 194 2.57 -7.66 1.84
CA ILE A 194 2.45 -6.76 2.97
C ILE A 194 3.59 -5.75 2.95
N CYS A 195 3.29 -4.54 3.37
CA CYS A 195 4.29 -3.51 3.63
C CYS A 195 4.05 -2.85 5.00
N GLY A 196 5.03 -2.08 5.46
CA GLY A 196 5.01 -1.42 6.76
C GLY A 196 5.91 -2.12 7.78
N GLU A 197 5.81 -1.69 9.03
CA GLU A 197 6.68 -2.17 10.12
C GLU A 197 6.54 -3.69 10.36
N HIS A 198 5.35 -4.22 10.20
CA HIS A 198 5.02 -5.62 10.43
C HIS A 198 5.77 -6.59 9.50
N GLY A 199 6.13 -6.16 8.28
CA GLY A 199 6.91 -6.98 7.34
C GLY A 199 8.32 -7.36 7.82
N GLY A 200 8.82 -6.70 8.88
CA GLY A 200 10.09 -7.01 9.51
C GLY A 200 9.98 -7.73 10.87
N ASP A 201 8.77 -7.98 11.38
CA ASP A 201 8.54 -8.72 12.62
C ASP A 201 8.39 -10.21 12.36
N PRO A 202 9.17 -11.08 13.02
CA PRO A 202 9.14 -12.53 12.78
C PRO A 202 7.78 -13.19 12.91
N SER A 203 7.00 -12.81 13.94
CA SER A 203 5.68 -13.40 14.17
C SER A 203 4.66 -12.97 13.11
N SER A 204 4.78 -11.73 12.64
CA SER A 204 3.97 -11.19 11.56
C SER A 204 4.31 -11.85 10.21
N VAL A 205 5.61 -12.09 9.94
CA VAL A 205 6.06 -12.83 8.75
C VAL A 205 5.55 -14.26 8.76
N GLU A 206 5.62 -14.97 9.90
CA GLU A 206 5.06 -16.32 10.03
C GLU A 206 3.54 -16.32 9.80
N PHE A 207 2.81 -15.33 10.32
CA PHE A 207 1.39 -15.19 10.06
C PHE A 207 1.10 -14.95 8.57
N CYS A 208 1.84 -14.05 7.91
CA CYS A 208 1.71 -13.79 6.47
C CYS A 208 1.95 -15.05 5.64
N HIS A 209 2.96 -15.86 6.01
CA HIS A 209 3.18 -17.15 5.40
C HIS A 209 1.96 -18.06 5.53
N ASN A 210 1.41 -18.19 6.75
CA ASN A 210 0.29 -19.09 7.04
C ASN A 210 -1.02 -18.70 6.32
N ILE A 211 -1.25 -17.41 6.08
CA ILE A 211 -2.41 -16.97 5.30
C ILE A 211 -2.14 -16.88 3.79
N GLY A 212 -0.94 -17.28 3.36
CA GLY A 212 -0.59 -17.47 1.96
C GLY A 212 -0.18 -16.19 1.21
N LEU A 213 0.43 -15.20 1.85
CA LEU A 213 1.01 -14.06 1.15
C LEU A 213 2.20 -14.49 0.28
N ASP A 214 2.40 -13.78 -0.83
CA ASP A 214 3.45 -14.09 -1.79
C ASP A 214 4.76 -13.38 -1.43
N TYR A 215 4.70 -12.21 -0.81
CA TYR A 215 5.88 -11.46 -0.37
C TYR A 215 5.66 -10.63 0.89
N VAL A 216 6.76 -10.27 1.53
CA VAL A 216 6.80 -9.24 2.59
C VAL A 216 7.80 -8.15 2.19
N SER A 217 7.45 -6.90 2.45
CA SER A 217 8.32 -5.75 2.30
C SER A 217 8.68 -5.21 3.68
N CYS A 218 9.96 -4.93 3.90
CA CYS A 218 10.46 -4.39 5.16
C CYS A 218 11.62 -3.43 4.94
N SER A 219 12.02 -2.71 5.99
CA SER A 219 13.21 -1.85 5.92
C SER A 219 14.47 -2.67 5.64
N PRO A 220 15.49 -2.11 4.96
CA PRO A 220 16.71 -2.83 4.58
C PRO A 220 17.39 -3.55 5.74
N PHE A 221 17.42 -2.94 6.93
CA PHE A 221 18.02 -3.53 8.12
C PHE A 221 17.28 -4.76 8.67
N ARG A 222 16.00 -4.94 8.31
CA ARG A 222 15.18 -6.07 8.75
C ARG A 222 15.17 -7.23 7.75
N VAL A 223 15.71 -7.06 6.55
CA VAL A 223 15.73 -8.10 5.50
C VAL A 223 16.33 -9.43 5.99
N PRO A 224 17.49 -9.47 6.69
CA PRO A 224 18.03 -10.74 7.19
C PRO A 224 17.07 -11.46 8.15
N VAL A 225 16.43 -10.70 9.06
CA VAL A 225 15.46 -11.24 10.02
C VAL A 225 14.21 -11.74 9.32
N ALA A 226 13.65 -10.97 8.39
CA ALA A 226 12.46 -11.37 7.62
C ALA A 226 12.71 -12.63 6.79
N ARG A 227 13.88 -12.76 6.14
CA ARG A 227 14.25 -13.96 5.39
C ARG A 227 14.37 -15.19 6.28
N LEU A 228 14.99 -15.05 7.46
CA LEU A 228 15.09 -16.14 8.43
C LEU A 228 13.71 -16.56 8.93
N ALA A 229 12.85 -15.58 9.28
CA ALA A 229 11.50 -15.86 9.75
C ALA A 229 10.66 -16.58 8.67
N ALA A 230 10.77 -16.14 7.40
CA ALA A 230 10.07 -16.79 6.28
C ALA A 230 10.55 -18.26 6.09
N ALA A 231 11.86 -18.49 6.15
CA ALA A 231 12.41 -19.85 6.07
C ALA A 231 11.95 -20.74 7.23
N GLN A 232 11.91 -20.21 8.45
CA GLN A 232 11.40 -20.93 9.62
C GLN A 232 9.90 -21.24 9.51
N ALA A 233 9.12 -20.29 8.98
CA ALA A 233 7.69 -20.48 8.75
C ALA A 233 7.44 -21.60 7.72
N GLU A 234 8.20 -21.64 6.63
CA GLU A 234 8.11 -22.70 5.61
C GLU A 234 8.48 -24.07 6.18
N ILE A 235 9.52 -24.18 7.04
CA ILE A 235 9.91 -25.42 7.70
C ILE A 235 8.81 -25.93 8.65
N LYS A 236 8.18 -25.00 9.40
CA LYS A 236 7.09 -25.35 10.33
C LYS A 236 5.80 -25.75 9.62
N ASN A 237 5.43 -25.02 8.58
CA ASN A 237 4.19 -25.17 7.83
C ASN A 237 4.48 -25.09 6.32
N PRO A 238 5.00 -26.18 5.72
CA PRO A 238 5.34 -26.17 4.29
C PRO A 238 4.13 -25.87 3.41
N ARG A 239 4.30 -24.97 2.45
CA ARG A 239 3.29 -24.71 1.43
C ARG A 239 3.24 -25.86 0.44
N LYS A 240 2.03 -26.22 0.05
CA LYS A 240 1.76 -27.27 -0.96
C LYS A 240 1.88 -26.74 -2.36
#